data_e37b9971f74b1d6dd586828c6cfb9166
#
_entry.id   e37b9971f74b1d6dd586828c6cfb9166
#
_cell.length_a   1.000
_cell.length_b   1.000
_cell.length_c   1.000
_cell.angle_alpha   90.00
_cell.angle_beta   90.00
_cell.angle_gamma   90.00
#
_symmetry.space_group_name_H-M   'P 1'
#
loop_
_entity.id
_entity.type
_entity.pdbx_description
1 polymer ?
#
loop_
_entity_poly.entity_id
_entity_poly.type
_entity_poly.pdbx_seq_one_letter_code
_entity_poly.pdbx_strand_id
1 'polypeptide(L)'
;MKRLFFFLFFLQNFLQAQVVEFTLLDTSTKLPIGNAEAYYTLSLNGTISNNEGKMRVNIENDTLVLSHIGYETKKIFTDKTFAQATIYLNPQEIQLDEVVLYNFDLKSKVKYVMDNYFKLYDTKSKILECTYREKFIKNDTLTRLYQVQLDWWSKNYILQFKKTLNENIHIHLKNTDYSKISDLDEGTNSAFFEPSLVLPYLHLNFNLILLNNAQNIEIKKVEKDKENTIVTFNADSYIKKGEYIYFVNSIVYFDNATNAIKRIVFNEKPTSKEGISKKKKIPYKTIDNKGSWEISFTPYKGKLLFSSFLLKGNVIFEYEGKKDRAYIEQSFLRTGLQEGKHIKKADRINVEEPFFEYVTPHKQGEAKFMLTKEEQEFINQ
;
A
#
# COMPACT_ATOMS: atom_id res chain seq x y z
N MET A 1 49.94 35.00 -3.74
CA MET A 1 49.02 34.07 -3.09
C MET A 1 47.52 34.41 -3.23
N LYS A 2 47.08 35.08 -4.29
CA LYS A 2 45.64 35.43 -4.50
C LYS A 2 45.00 34.78 -5.74
N ARG A 3 45.68 33.85 -6.44
CA ARG A 3 45.16 33.20 -7.66
C ARG A 3 44.86 31.71 -7.50
N LEU A 4 45.09 31.11 -6.31
CA LEU A 4 44.80 29.67 -6.06
C LEU A 4 43.45 29.40 -5.45
N PHE A 5 42.69 30.45 -5.05
CA PHE A 5 41.38 30.28 -4.39
C PHE A 5 40.19 30.21 -5.36
N PHE A 6 40.42 30.50 -6.66
CA PHE A 6 39.36 30.56 -7.67
C PHE A 6 39.07 29.24 -8.37
N PHE A 7 39.92 28.19 -8.16
CA PHE A 7 39.79 26.91 -8.85
C PHE A 7 39.08 25.82 -8.02
N LEU A 8 38.81 26.09 -6.72
CA LEU A 8 38.11 25.15 -5.83
C LEU A 8 36.59 25.28 -5.87
N PHE A 9 36.06 26.26 -6.58
CA PHE A 9 34.60 26.54 -6.63
C PHE A 9 33.88 25.86 -7.81
N PHE A 10 34.62 25.19 -8.71
CA PHE A 10 34.04 24.55 -9.90
C PHE A 10 33.87 23.04 -9.80
N LEU A 11 34.10 22.42 -8.64
CA LEU A 11 33.96 20.97 -8.41
C LEU A 11 32.74 20.64 -7.55
N GLN A 12 31.73 21.47 -7.50
CA GLN A 12 30.39 21.02 -7.14
C GLN A 12 29.78 20.32 -8.37
N ASN A 13 30.25 19.13 -8.68
CA ASN A 13 29.48 18.18 -9.47
C ASN A 13 28.20 17.94 -8.69
N PHE A 14 27.13 18.60 -9.11
CA PHE A 14 25.78 18.21 -8.74
C PHE A 14 25.64 16.73 -9.11
N LEU A 15 25.74 15.85 -8.13
CA LEU A 15 25.22 14.50 -8.20
C LEU A 15 23.68 14.64 -8.27
N GLN A 16 23.17 15.17 -9.38
CA GLN A 16 21.77 15.03 -9.69
C GLN A 16 21.54 13.55 -9.95
N ALA A 17 20.82 12.89 -9.05
CA ALA A 17 20.32 11.55 -9.33
C ALA A 17 19.53 11.66 -10.64
N GLN A 18 19.94 10.87 -11.64
CA GLN A 18 19.20 10.81 -12.91
C GLN A 18 17.84 10.21 -12.64
N VAL A 19 16.79 10.96 -12.99
CA VAL A 19 15.41 10.50 -12.90
C VAL A 19 14.99 9.98 -14.27
N VAL A 20 14.42 8.78 -14.30
CA VAL A 20 13.88 8.18 -15.53
C VAL A 20 12.41 7.87 -15.33
N GLU A 21 11.61 8.23 -16.33
CA GLU A 21 10.20 7.89 -16.43
C GLU A 21 10.02 6.80 -17.49
N PHE A 22 9.22 5.78 -17.17
CA PHE A 22 8.88 4.75 -18.12
C PHE A 22 7.45 4.25 -17.91
N THR A 23 6.91 3.56 -18.92
CA THR A 23 5.59 2.96 -18.88
C THR A 23 5.71 1.45 -18.83
N LEU A 24 4.99 0.82 -17.90
CA LEU A 24 4.83 -0.63 -17.84
C LEU A 24 3.63 -1.07 -18.66
N LEU A 25 3.86 -1.99 -19.57
CA LEU A 25 2.83 -2.56 -20.43
C LEU A 25 2.84 -4.10 -20.33
N ASP A 26 1.67 -4.66 -20.44
CA ASP A 26 1.48 -6.10 -20.66
C ASP A 26 2.04 -6.53 -22.02
N THR A 27 2.85 -7.58 -22.05
CA THR A 27 3.49 -8.06 -23.29
C THR A 27 2.48 -8.52 -24.32
N SER A 28 1.37 -9.12 -23.88
CA SER A 28 0.36 -9.73 -24.76
C SER A 28 -0.68 -8.71 -25.24
N THR A 29 -1.26 -7.95 -24.30
CA THR A 29 -2.37 -7.03 -24.58
C THR A 29 -1.92 -5.63 -24.94
N LYS A 30 -0.68 -5.25 -24.62
CA LYS A 30 -0.14 -3.89 -24.71
C LYS A 30 -0.86 -2.86 -23.84
N LEU A 31 -1.72 -3.31 -22.93
CA LEU A 31 -2.40 -2.42 -21.98
C LEU A 31 -1.46 -2.01 -20.84
N PRO A 32 -1.67 -0.82 -20.26
CA PRO A 32 -0.87 -0.35 -19.13
C PRO A 32 -1.11 -1.20 -17.88
N ILE A 33 -0.04 -1.43 -17.11
CA ILE A 33 -0.07 -2.16 -15.85
C ILE A 33 0.00 -1.13 -14.71
N GLY A 34 -1.13 -0.88 -14.07
CA GLY A 34 -1.22 -0.01 -12.88
C GLY A 34 -0.95 -0.77 -11.58
N ASN A 35 -0.52 -0.06 -10.55
CA ASN A 35 -0.18 -0.59 -9.22
C ASN A 35 0.95 -1.65 -9.21
N ALA A 36 1.82 -1.65 -10.22
CA ALA A 36 3.02 -2.46 -10.21
C ALA A 36 4.09 -1.81 -9.31
N GLU A 37 4.69 -2.60 -8.43
CA GLU A 37 5.78 -2.15 -7.57
C GLU A 37 7.11 -2.17 -8.33
N ALA A 38 7.93 -1.15 -8.10
CA ALA A 38 9.31 -1.11 -8.50
C ALA A 38 10.18 -0.79 -7.27
N TYR A 39 11.24 -1.57 -7.03
CA TYR A 39 12.16 -1.30 -5.92
C TYR A 39 13.57 -1.77 -6.25
N TYR A 40 14.56 -1.10 -5.69
CA TYR A 40 15.97 -1.49 -5.77
C TYR A 40 16.32 -2.52 -4.70
N THR A 41 17.19 -3.48 -5.06
CA THR A 41 17.52 -4.61 -4.17
C THR A 41 18.38 -4.22 -2.98
N LEU A 42 19.25 -3.21 -3.11
CA LEU A 42 20.16 -2.77 -2.07
C LEU A 42 19.60 -1.62 -1.24
N SER A 43 19.20 -0.52 -1.90
CA SER A 43 18.67 0.66 -1.22
C SER A 43 17.24 0.48 -0.72
N LEU A 44 16.48 -0.41 -1.36
CA LEU A 44 15.05 -0.61 -1.17
C LEU A 44 14.19 0.62 -1.54
N ASN A 45 14.80 1.63 -2.19
CA ASN A 45 14.06 2.74 -2.75
C ASN A 45 13.08 2.23 -3.79
N GLY A 46 11.85 2.71 -3.74
CA GLY A 46 10.80 2.18 -4.60
C GLY A 46 9.78 3.21 -5.04
N THR A 47 8.97 2.79 -6.00
CA THR A 47 7.83 3.51 -6.53
C THR A 47 6.76 2.52 -6.97
N ILE A 48 5.61 3.02 -7.42
CA ILE A 48 4.51 2.21 -7.97
C ILE A 48 4.00 2.87 -9.26
N SER A 49 3.54 2.08 -10.22
CA SER A 49 2.93 2.62 -11.43
C SER A 49 1.54 3.19 -11.16
N ASN A 50 1.20 4.29 -11.83
CA ASN A 50 -0.16 4.80 -11.85
C ASN A 50 -1.06 3.94 -12.77
N ASN A 51 -2.35 4.26 -12.86
CA ASN A 51 -3.30 3.52 -13.69
C ASN A 51 -3.02 3.60 -15.20
N GLU A 52 -2.15 4.52 -15.64
CA GLU A 52 -1.65 4.61 -17.02
C GLU A 52 -0.35 3.81 -17.21
N GLY A 53 0.07 3.01 -16.22
CA GLY A 53 1.30 2.23 -16.22
C GLY A 53 2.58 3.05 -16.05
N LYS A 54 2.47 4.36 -15.84
CA LYS A 54 3.63 5.26 -15.72
C LYS A 54 4.25 5.19 -14.34
N MET A 55 5.57 5.17 -14.30
CA MET A 55 6.34 5.29 -13.06
C MET A 55 7.62 6.07 -13.27
N ARG A 56 8.12 6.62 -12.15
CA ARG A 56 9.33 7.42 -12.09
C ARG A 56 10.28 6.81 -11.07
N VAL A 57 11.54 6.62 -11.44
CA VAL A 57 12.59 6.11 -10.56
C VAL A 57 13.82 7.02 -10.60
N ASN A 58 14.47 7.19 -9.47
CA ASN A 58 15.82 7.72 -9.43
C ASN A 58 16.77 6.58 -9.80
N ILE A 59 17.62 6.77 -10.79
CA ILE A 59 18.54 5.72 -11.24
C ILE A 59 19.61 5.48 -10.19
N GLU A 60 19.73 4.22 -9.82
CA GLU A 60 20.79 3.71 -8.93
C GLU A 60 21.63 2.68 -9.69
N ASN A 61 22.87 2.50 -9.25
CA ASN A 61 23.74 1.43 -9.76
C ASN A 61 23.41 0.12 -9.04
N ASP A 62 22.21 -0.41 -9.32
CA ASP A 62 21.60 -1.54 -8.60
C ASP A 62 20.56 -2.25 -9.48
N THR A 63 20.05 -3.37 -9.02
CA THR A 63 18.98 -4.12 -9.68
C THR A 63 17.61 -3.56 -9.29
N LEU A 64 16.90 -3.02 -10.29
CA LEU A 64 15.50 -2.65 -10.18
C LEU A 64 14.63 -3.90 -10.38
N VAL A 65 13.79 -4.20 -9.40
CA VAL A 65 12.82 -5.28 -9.42
C VAL A 65 11.45 -4.69 -9.74
N LEU A 66 10.79 -5.20 -10.78
CA LEU A 66 9.42 -4.85 -11.15
C LEU A 66 8.52 -6.04 -10.86
N SER A 67 7.48 -5.83 -10.06
CA SER A 67 6.58 -6.88 -9.60
C SER A 67 5.13 -6.44 -9.64
N HIS A 68 4.26 -7.31 -10.15
CA HIS A 68 2.82 -7.12 -10.11
C HIS A 68 2.12 -8.48 -10.04
N ILE A 69 0.91 -8.53 -9.46
CA ILE A 69 0.09 -9.75 -9.42
C ILE A 69 -0.25 -10.18 -10.85
N GLY A 70 -0.07 -11.48 -11.13
CA GLY A 70 -0.38 -12.05 -12.44
C GLY A 70 0.70 -11.83 -13.51
N TYR A 71 1.87 -11.29 -13.12
CA TYR A 71 3.01 -11.10 -14.01
C TYR A 71 4.28 -11.72 -13.45
N GLU A 72 5.16 -12.16 -14.33
CA GLU A 72 6.50 -12.58 -13.96
C GLU A 72 7.28 -11.39 -13.39
N THR A 73 7.96 -11.61 -12.26
CA THR A 73 8.86 -10.59 -11.69
C THR A 73 10.02 -10.32 -12.64
N LYS A 74 10.19 -9.08 -13.05
CA LYS A 74 11.28 -8.65 -13.93
C LYS A 74 12.37 -7.96 -13.14
N LYS A 75 13.62 -8.36 -13.36
CA LYS A 75 14.81 -7.76 -12.74
C LYS A 75 15.64 -7.10 -13.83
N ILE A 76 15.98 -5.83 -13.64
CA ILE A 76 16.75 -5.02 -14.60
C ILE A 76 17.88 -4.35 -13.84
N PHE A 77 19.13 -4.60 -14.24
CA PHE A 77 20.23 -3.81 -13.72
C PHE A 77 20.16 -2.41 -14.33
N THR A 78 20.26 -1.40 -13.49
CA THR A 78 20.24 0.00 -13.92
C THR A 78 21.55 0.69 -13.56
N ASP A 79 21.96 1.60 -14.41
CA ASP A 79 23.07 2.51 -14.20
C ASP A 79 22.78 3.84 -14.91
N LYS A 80 23.75 4.74 -14.97
CA LYS A 80 23.60 6.06 -15.61
C LYS A 80 23.25 5.99 -17.11
N THR A 81 23.35 4.83 -17.76
CA THR A 81 23.00 4.65 -19.18
C THR A 81 21.57 4.16 -19.38
N PHE A 82 20.88 3.83 -18.29
CA PHE A 82 19.50 3.35 -18.37
C PHE A 82 18.55 4.44 -18.90
N ALA A 83 17.89 4.15 -20.04
CA ALA A 83 17.03 5.11 -20.73
C ALA A 83 15.79 4.46 -21.37
N GLN A 84 15.26 3.38 -20.79
CA GLN A 84 14.08 2.71 -21.34
C GLN A 84 12.83 3.53 -21.07
N ALA A 85 12.09 3.90 -22.12
CA ALA A 85 10.81 4.60 -22.00
C ALA A 85 9.61 3.65 -21.82
N THR A 86 9.76 2.37 -22.18
CA THR A 86 8.71 1.35 -22.06
C THR A 86 9.32 0.03 -21.62
N ILE A 87 8.70 -0.59 -20.64
CA ILE A 87 9.08 -1.92 -20.16
C ILE A 87 7.87 -2.82 -20.24
N TYR A 88 8.06 -4.03 -20.76
CA TYR A 88 7.01 -5.04 -20.86
C TYR A 88 7.17 -6.08 -19.76
N LEU A 89 6.06 -6.41 -19.10
CA LEU A 89 5.97 -7.56 -18.20
C LEU A 89 5.22 -8.70 -18.89
N ASN A 90 5.73 -9.91 -18.73
CA ASN A 90 5.06 -11.10 -19.22
C ASN A 90 3.98 -11.50 -18.23
N PRO A 91 2.73 -11.76 -18.70
CA PRO A 91 1.76 -12.45 -17.85
C PRO A 91 2.39 -13.72 -17.29
N GLN A 92 2.14 -13.99 -16.04
CA GLN A 92 2.61 -15.21 -15.40
C GLN A 92 1.85 -16.40 -16.01
N GLU A 93 2.55 -17.28 -16.71
CA GLU A 93 2.01 -18.57 -17.07
C GLU A 93 1.84 -19.38 -15.79
N ILE A 94 0.61 -19.49 -15.36
CA ILE A 94 0.27 -20.39 -14.27
C ILE A 94 0.28 -21.78 -14.89
N GLN A 95 1.33 -22.56 -14.64
CA GLN A 95 1.25 -23.99 -14.85
C GLN A 95 0.13 -24.48 -13.95
N LEU A 96 -0.99 -24.83 -14.57
CA LEU A 96 -2.04 -25.58 -13.93
C LEU A 96 -1.47 -27.00 -13.71
N ASP A 97 -0.60 -27.15 -12.71
CA ASP A 97 -0.46 -28.46 -12.10
C ASP A 97 -1.87 -28.85 -11.67
N GLU A 98 -2.27 -30.07 -12.02
CA GLU A 98 -3.59 -30.63 -11.78
C GLU A 98 -4.14 -30.13 -10.45
N VAL A 99 -5.28 -29.41 -10.50
CA VAL A 99 -5.87 -28.72 -9.35
C VAL A 99 -6.06 -29.75 -8.22
N VAL A 100 -5.08 -29.89 -7.35
CA VAL A 100 -5.22 -30.68 -6.12
C VAL A 100 -6.03 -29.83 -5.14
N LEU A 101 -7.34 -29.72 -5.42
CA LEU A 101 -8.34 -29.03 -4.61
C LEU A 101 -8.54 -29.68 -3.21
N TYR A 102 -7.89 -30.82 -2.95
CA TYR A 102 -8.15 -31.58 -1.74
C TYR A 102 -7.05 -31.33 -0.70
N ASN A 103 -7.41 -30.66 0.39
CA ASN A 103 -6.67 -30.52 1.64
C ASN A 103 -5.59 -29.45 1.75
N PHE A 104 -5.71 -28.28 1.10
CA PHE A 104 -4.86 -27.16 1.49
C PHE A 104 -5.34 -26.60 2.86
N ASP A 105 -4.56 -26.86 3.90
CA ASP A 105 -4.86 -26.35 5.25
C ASP A 105 -4.30 -24.93 5.41
N LEU A 106 -5.11 -23.94 5.01
CA LEU A 106 -4.78 -22.52 5.13
C LEU A 106 -4.52 -22.14 6.60
N LYS A 107 -5.30 -22.67 7.56
CA LYS A 107 -5.14 -22.34 8.98
C LYS A 107 -3.79 -22.79 9.53
N SER A 108 -3.38 -24.00 9.25
CA SER A 108 -2.08 -24.51 9.68
C SER A 108 -0.93 -23.70 9.07
N LYS A 109 -1.04 -23.28 7.82
CA LYS A 109 -0.05 -22.40 7.18
C LYS A 109 0.00 -21.01 7.84
N VAL A 110 -1.14 -20.40 8.11
CA VAL A 110 -1.23 -19.12 8.82
C VAL A 110 -0.66 -19.24 10.23
N LYS A 111 -1.02 -20.31 10.96
CA LYS A 111 -0.47 -20.58 12.30
C LYS A 111 1.05 -20.72 12.25
N TYR A 112 1.62 -21.45 11.29
CA TYR A 112 3.07 -21.54 11.11
C TYR A 112 3.71 -20.14 10.97
N VAL A 113 3.11 -19.25 10.16
CA VAL A 113 3.61 -17.89 9.98
C VAL A 113 3.54 -17.09 11.30
N MET A 114 2.45 -17.22 12.05
CA MET A 114 2.30 -16.57 13.37
C MET A 114 3.38 -17.05 14.36
N ASP A 115 3.57 -18.35 14.46
CA ASP A 115 4.54 -18.98 15.39
C ASP A 115 6.00 -18.64 15.02
N ASN A 116 6.28 -18.37 13.74
CA ASN A 116 7.61 -18.05 13.23
C ASN A 116 7.78 -16.58 12.83
N TYR A 117 6.88 -15.68 13.24
CA TYR A 117 6.83 -14.29 12.80
C TYR A 117 8.20 -13.59 12.84
N PHE A 118 8.87 -13.61 14.00
CA PHE A 118 10.18 -12.96 14.18
C PHE A 118 11.33 -13.60 13.40
N LYS A 119 11.17 -14.85 12.98
CA LYS A 119 12.13 -15.55 12.12
C LYS A 119 11.93 -15.18 10.65
N LEU A 120 10.69 -15.05 10.22
CA LEU A 120 10.30 -14.82 8.83
C LEU A 120 10.36 -13.35 8.43
N TYR A 121 10.03 -12.43 9.36
CA TYR A 121 9.95 -11.00 9.06
C TYR A 121 11.01 -10.20 9.83
N ASP A 122 11.48 -9.13 9.20
CA ASP A 122 12.39 -8.21 9.87
C ASP A 122 11.62 -7.23 10.75
N THR A 123 11.69 -7.47 12.05
CA THR A 123 10.99 -6.72 13.10
C THR A 123 11.93 -5.86 13.94
N LYS A 124 13.21 -5.73 13.55
CA LYS A 124 14.17 -4.88 14.26
C LYS A 124 13.71 -3.42 14.19
N SER A 125 14.02 -2.66 15.23
CA SER A 125 13.67 -1.24 15.31
C SER A 125 14.30 -0.45 14.15
N LYS A 126 13.47 0.19 13.38
CA LYS A 126 13.79 1.06 12.24
C LYS A 126 12.66 2.03 11.99
N ILE A 127 12.92 3.09 11.26
CA ILE A 127 11.90 3.92 10.64
C ILE A 127 11.73 3.42 9.21
N LEU A 128 10.50 3.16 8.78
CA LEU A 128 10.16 2.99 7.37
C LEU A 128 9.82 4.35 6.79
N GLU A 129 10.59 4.79 5.82
CA GLU A 129 10.27 5.97 5.03
C GLU A 129 9.22 5.55 4.02
N CYS A 130 8.08 6.24 4.02
CA CYS A 130 6.94 5.87 3.18
C CYS A 130 6.40 7.07 2.41
N THR A 131 5.81 6.79 1.28
CA THR A 131 4.89 7.69 0.60
C THR A 131 3.47 7.23 0.92
N TYR A 132 2.65 8.13 1.44
CA TYR A 132 1.21 7.93 1.61
C TYR A 132 0.45 8.75 0.59
N ARG A 133 -0.52 8.13 -0.07
CA ARG A 133 -1.40 8.77 -1.03
C ARG A 133 -2.85 8.43 -0.71
N GLU A 134 -3.72 9.43 -0.80
CA GLU A 134 -5.15 9.26 -0.67
C GLU A 134 -5.87 9.94 -1.83
N LYS A 135 -6.82 9.20 -2.41
CA LYS A 135 -7.76 9.64 -3.44
C LYS A 135 -9.17 9.40 -2.97
N PHE A 136 -10.01 10.41 -3.05
CA PHE A 136 -11.41 10.32 -2.69
C PHE A 136 -12.29 10.88 -3.81
N ILE A 137 -13.28 10.08 -4.21
CA ILE A 137 -14.25 10.42 -5.26
C ILE A 137 -15.63 10.38 -4.64
N LYS A 138 -16.40 11.45 -4.80
CA LYS A 138 -17.80 11.56 -4.36
C LYS A 138 -18.70 11.79 -5.57
N ASN A 139 -19.71 10.94 -5.75
CA ASN A 139 -20.66 11.03 -6.86
C ASN A 139 -19.95 11.21 -8.22
N ASP A 140 -18.96 10.33 -8.47
CA ASP A 140 -18.11 10.29 -9.66
C ASP A 140 -17.24 11.55 -9.88
N THR A 141 -17.12 12.44 -8.89
CA THR A 141 -16.26 13.63 -8.92
C THR A 141 -15.10 13.46 -7.95
N LEU A 142 -13.87 13.68 -8.44
CA LEU A 142 -12.67 13.71 -7.59
C LEU A 142 -12.74 14.94 -6.68
N THR A 143 -12.76 14.72 -5.36
CA THR A 143 -12.93 15.80 -4.37
C THR A 143 -11.73 15.94 -3.44
N ARG A 144 -10.91 14.88 -3.29
CA ARG A 144 -9.69 14.94 -2.49
C ARG A 144 -8.60 14.08 -3.12
N LEU A 145 -7.44 14.67 -3.28
CA LEU A 145 -6.24 14.00 -3.74
C LEU A 145 -5.02 14.63 -3.06
N TYR A 146 -4.26 13.84 -2.35
CA TYR A 146 -2.99 14.29 -1.80
C TYR A 146 -1.97 13.15 -1.67
N GLN A 147 -0.71 13.53 -1.64
CA GLN A 147 0.42 12.65 -1.41
C GLN A 147 1.41 13.32 -0.48
N VAL A 148 1.84 12.56 0.51
CA VAL A 148 2.81 13.01 1.52
C VAL A 148 3.92 12.00 1.70
N GLN A 149 5.11 12.51 1.98
CA GLN A 149 6.24 11.71 2.46
C GLN A 149 6.17 11.64 3.99
N LEU A 150 6.28 10.46 4.53
CA LEU A 150 6.19 10.25 5.97
C LEU A 150 7.20 9.22 6.46
N ASP A 151 7.54 9.32 7.73
CA ASP A 151 8.23 8.29 8.48
C ASP A 151 7.19 7.49 9.29
N TRP A 152 7.28 6.17 9.24
CA TRP A 152 6.46 5.27 10.05
C TRP A 152 7.33 4.40 10.94
N TRP A 153 6.99 4.35 12.21
CA TRP A 153 7.58 3.46 13.19
C TRP A 153 6.50 2.74 13.99
N SER A 154 6.72 1.45 14.26
CA SER A 154 5.89 0.65 15.15
C SER A 154 6.78 -0.35 15.88
N LYS A 155 6.49 -0.63 17.16
CA LYS A 155 7.27 -1.59 17.94
C LYS A 155 7.15 -2.99 17.35
N ASN A 156 8.27 -3.50 16.83
CA ASN A 156 8.35 -4.83 16.17
C ASN A 156 7.38 -4.99 14.99
N TYR A 157 6.77 -3.91 14.50
CA TYR A 157 5.71 -3.93 13.47
C TYR A 157 4.56 -4.86 13.82
N ILE A 158 4.22 -4.91 15.12
CA ILE A 158 3.10 -5.68 15.69
C ILE A 158 2.10 -4.73 16.31
N LEU A 159 0.85 -4.79 15.89
CA LEU A 159 -0.26 -4.10 16.53
C LEU A 159 -0.58 -4.76 17.88
N GLN A 160 -0.51 -3.99 18.96
CA GLN A 160 -0.83 -4.42 20.31
C GLN A 160 -2.26 -3.99 20.65
N PHE A 161 -3.21 -4.93 20.66
CA PHE A 161 -4.65 -4.63 20.79
C PHE A 161 -5.07 -3.99 22.13
N LYS A 162 -4.21 -4.03 23.14
CA LYS A 162 -4.46 -3.39 24.45
C LYS A 162 -4.03 -1.92 24.50
N LYS A 163 -3.44 -1.41 23.42
CA LYS A 163 -2.93 -0.05 23.30
C LYS A 163 -3.76 0.74 22.29
N THR A 164 -3.77 2.07 22.47
CA THR A 164 -4.33 3.00 21.47
C THR A 164 -3.51 2.98 20.19
N LEU A 165 -4.04 3.53 19.11
CA LEU A 165 -3.28 3.63 17.86
C LEU A 165 -2.05 4.51 18.02
N ASN A 166 -2.14 5.63 18.73
CA ASN A 166 -1.02 6.53 19.03
C ASN A 166 0.12 5.86 19.83
N GLU A 167 -0.18 4.83 20.63
CA GLU A 167 0.83 4.04 21.33
C GLU A 167 1.47 2.96 20.45
N ASN A 168 0.76 2.50 19.42
CA ASN A 168 1.20 1.46 18.49
C ASN A 168 1.98 2.02 17.31
N ILE A 169 1.51 3.14 16.76
CA ILE A 169 1.92 3.67 15.46
C ILE A 169 2.39 5.09 15.66
N HIS A 170 3.63 5.33 15.31
CA HIS A 170 4.20 6.68 15.30
C HIS A 170 4.42 7.10 13.84
N ILE A 171 3.83 8.21 13.45
CA ILE A 171 3.98 8.80 12.12
C ILE A 171 4.48 10.24 12.26
N HIS A 172 5.47 10.57 11.44
CA HIS A 172 5.97 11.92 11.22
C HIS A 172 5.76 12.28 9.75
N LEU A 173 4.91 13.27 9.48
CA LEU A 173 4.74 13.81 8.13
C LEU A 173 5.90 14.74 7.81
N LYS A 174 6.61 14.49 6.69
CA LYS A 174 7.81 15.23 6.29
C LYS A 174 7.49 16.30 5.27
N ASN A 175 7.00 15.90 4.13
CA ASN A 175 6.72 16.76 2.99
C ASN A 175 5.38 16.41 2.36
N THR A 176 4.72 17.42 1.81
CA THR A 176 3.57 17.25 0.92
C THR A 176 4.04 17.38 -0.51
N ASP A 177 3.89 16.31 -1.31
CA ASP A 177 4.26 16.32 -2.72
C ASP A 177 3.21 17.10 -3.54
N TYR A 178 1.95 16.86 -3.28
CA TYR A 178 0.81 17.63 -3.78
C TYR A 178 -0.39 17.43 -2.87
N SER A 179 -1.28 18.39 -2.81
CA SER A 179 -2.53 18.24 -2.09
C SER A 179 -3.61 19.18 -2.62
N LYS A 180 -4.80 18.63 -2.83
CA LYS A 180 -6.02 19.38 -3.09
C LYS A 180 -7.20 18.72 -2.44
N ILE A 181 -7.95 19.51 -1.69
CA ILE A 181 -9.22 19.16 -1.07
C ILE A 181 -10.22 20.20 -1.54
N SER A 182 -11.25 19.79 -2.27
CA SER A 182 -12.27 20.72 -2.78
C SER A 182 -13.33 21.00 -1.72
N ASP A 183 -14.02 22.12 -1.86
CA ASP A 183 -15.14 22.52 -0.97
C ASP A 183 -16.30 21.51 -1.01
N LEU A 184 -16.40 20.72 -2.10
CA LEU A 184 -17.37 19.62 -2.22
C LEU A 184 -17.10 18.48 -1.24
N ASP A 185 -15.93 18.44 -0.60
CA ASP A 185 -15.57 17.46 0.41
C ASP A 185 -16.16 17.77 1.80
N GLU A 186 -16.74 18.97 1.98
CA GLU A 186 -17.33 19.32 3.27
C GLU A 186 -18.50 18.40 3.64
N GLY A 187 -18.37 17.81 4.79
CA GLY A 187 -19.47 17.21 5.55
C GLY A 187 -19.64 15.71 5.45
N THR A 188 -19.50 15.05 4.32
CA THR A 188 -19.75 13.60 4.23
C THR A 188 -18.47 12.81 4.53
N ASN A 189 -17.35 13.25 4.01
CA ASN A 189 -16.09 12.50 4.00
C ASN A 189 -15.43 12.43 5.36
N SER A 190 -15.35 13.54 6.07
CA SER A 190 -14.82 13.59 7.44
C SER A 190 -15.77 12.97 8.49
N ALA A 191 -17.02 12.69 8.10
CA ALA A 191 -18.02 12.11 9.00
C ALA A 191 -18.00 10.57 9.02
N PHE A 192 -17.54 9.93 7.92
CA PHE A 192 -17.69 8.49 7.71
C PHE A 192 -16.37 7.75 7.51
N PHE A 193 -15.30 8.43 7.08
CA PHE A 193 -13.98 7.81 6.89
C PHE A 193 -13.00 8.30 7.94
N GLU A 194 -12.66 7.43 8.88
CA GLU A 194 -11.63 7.65 9.90
C GLU A 194 -10.35 6.94 9.49
N PRO A 195 -9.19 7.60 9.47
CA PRO A 195 -7.89 6.96 9.15
C PRO A 195 -7.56 5.84 10.11
N SER A 196 -8.04 5.93 11.34
CA SER A 196 -7.91 4.90 12.36
C SER A 196 -8.40 3.53 11.90
N LEU A 197 -9.33 3.48 10.93
CA LEU A 197 -9.82 2.21 10.37
C LEU A 197 -8.80 1.50 9.49
N VAL A 198 -7.88 2.23 8.87
CA VAL A 198 -6.89 1.70 7.89
C VAL A 198 -5.60 1.25 8.56
N LEU A 199 -5.15 2.00 9.57
CA LEU A 199 -3.83 1.80 10.19
C LEU A 199 -3.59 0.41 10.79
N PRO A 200 -4.59 -0.26 11.42
CA PRO A 200 -4.42 -1.64 11.87
C PRO A 200 -4.02 -2.61 10.76
N TYR A 201 -4.55 -2.43 9.56
CA TYR A 201 -4.31 -3.31 8.40
C TYR A 201 -2.89 -3.22 7.86
N LEU A 202 -2.12 -2.17 8.19
CA LEU A 202 -0.69 -2.06 7.88
C LEU A 202 0.16 -3.11 8.64
N HIS A 203 -0.40 -3.72 9.68
CA HIS A 203 0.31 -4.70 10.51
C HIS A 203 -0.06 -6.11 10.09
N LEU A 204 0.94 -6.89 9.69
CA LEU A 204 0.72 -8.27 9.27
C LEU A 204 0.03 -9.10 10.36
N ASN A 205 0.37 -8.91 11.64
CA ASN A 205 -0.25 -9.68 12.71
C ASN A 205 -1.76 -9.45 12.82
N PHE A 206 -2.28 -8.26 12.48
CA PHE A 206 -3.71 -8.02 12.40
C PHE A 206 -4.34 -8.86 11.27
N ASN A 207 -3.72 -8.85 10.09
CA ASN A 207 -4.16 -9.65 8.94
C ASN A 207 -4.08 -11.16 9.21
N LEU A 208 -3.03 -11.62 9.91
CA LEU A 208 -2.91 -13.02 10.33
C LEU A 208 -4.01 -13.43 11.32
N ILE A 209 -4.41 -12.53 12.22
CA ILE A 209 -5.52 -12.78 13.14
C ILE A 209 -6.84 -12.92 12.38
N LEU A 210 -7.10 -12.09 11.37
CA LEU A 210 -8.28 -12.24 10.52
C LEU A 210 -8.30 -13.63 9.85
N LEU A 211 -7.17 -14.08 9.30
CA LEU A 211 -7.05 -15.40 8.68
C LEU A 211 -7.18 -16.53 9.71
N ASN A 212 -6.58 -16.40 10.89
CA ASN A 212 -6.65 -17.40 11.94
C ASN A 212 -8.07 -17.52 12.53
N ASN A 213 -8.79 -16.40 12.62
CA ASN A 213 -10.19 -16.37 13.08
C ASN A 213 -11.18 -16.78 11.98
N ALA A 214 -10.71 -17.00 10.76
CA ALA A 214 -11.57 -17.35 9.64
C ALA A 214 -12.31 -18.65 9.89
N GLN A 215 -13.59 -18.66 9.53
CA GLN A 215 -14.51 -19.80 9.59
C GLN A 215 -15.06 -20.04 8.19
N ASN A 216 -15.70 -21.19 7.97
CA ASN A 216 -16.31 -21.54 6.69
C ASN A 216 -15.34 -21.31 5.50
N ILE A 217 -14.07 -21.70 5.71
CA ILE A 217 -13.04 -21.50 4.69
C ILE A 217 -13.31 -22.45 3.52
N GLU A 218 -13.52 -21.85 2.35
CA GLU A 218 -13.65 -22.54 1.08
C GLU A 218 -12.43 -22.22 0.22
N ILE A 219 -11.55 -23.18 0.00
CA ILE A 219 -10.44 -23.04 -0.93
C ILE A 219 -10.98 -23.11 -2.36
N LYS A 220 -10.85 -22.03 -3.10
CA LYS A 220 -11.32 -21.93 -4.49
C LYS A 220 -10.27 -22.43 -5.48
N LYS A 221 -9.00 -22.14 -5.19
CA LYS A 221 -7.89 -22.48 -6.07
C LYS A 221 -6.58 -22.52 -5.31
N VAL A 222 -5.69 -23.43 -5.66
CA VAL A 222 -4.30 -23.45 -5.23
C VAL A 222 -3.44 -23.55 -6.47
N GLU A 223 -2.52 -22.61 -6.63
CA GLU A 223 -1.61 -22.52 -7.77
C GLU A 223 -0.18 -22.46 -7.25
N LYS A 224 0.76 -22.95 -8.04
CA LYS A 224 2.17 -22.86 -7.73
C LYS A 224 2.95 -22.30 -8.91
N ASP A 225 3.83 -21.41 -8.62
CA ASP A 225 4.91 -20.99 -9.51
C ASP A 225 6.27 -21.36 -8.92
N LYS A 226 7.36 -20.94 -9.52
CA LYS A 226 8.72 -21.22 -9.03
C LYS A 226 8.97 -20.70 -7.61
N GLU A 227 8.37 -19.58 -7.26
CA GLU A 227 8.65 -18.85 -6.02
C GLU A 227 7.51 -18.94 -5.00
N ASN A 228 6.26 -19.13 -5.46
CA ASN A 228 5.09 -18.96 -4.61
C ASN A 228 4.10 -20.12 -4.69
N THR A 229 3.43 -20.37 -3.57
CA THR A 229 2.15 -21.07 -3.52
C THR A 229 1.06 -20.02 -3.32
N ILE A 230 0.11 -19.97 -4.25
CA ILE A 230 -0.95 -18.94 -4.33
C ILE A 230 -2.27 -19.62 -4.00
N VAL A 231 -2.96 -19.11 -2.98
CA VAL A 231 -4.20 -19.70 -2.50
C VAL A 231 -5.32 -18.69 -2.61
N THR A 232 -6.33 -19.00 -3.43
CA THR A 232 -7.58 -18.23 -3.51
C THR A 232 -8.64 -18.89 -2.64
N PHE A 233 -9.32 -18.10 -1.81
CA PHE A 233 -10.28 -18.61 -0.84
C PHE A 233 -11.46 -17.66 -0.60
N ASN A 234 -12.56 -18.22 -0.10
CA ASN A 234 -13.64 -17.51 0.57
C ASN A 234 -13.60 -17.85 2.05
N ALA A 235 -14.03 -16.94 2.92
CA ALA A 235 -14.14 -17.22 4.35
C ALA A 235 -15.01 -16.17 5.07
N ASP A 236 -15.54 -16.57 6.22
CA ASP A 236 -16.11 -15.64 7.19
C ASP A 236 -15.08 -15.40 8.28
N SER A 237 -14.80 -14.16 8.62
CA SER A 237 -13.88 -13.85 9.71
C SER A 237 -14.53 -12.87 10.69
N TYR A 238 -13.98 -12.74 11.89
CA TYR A 238 -14.44 -11.77 12.86
C TYR A 238 -13.27 -11.02 13.50
N ILE A 239 -13.47 -9.73 13.69
CA ILE A 239 -12.53 -8.87 14.41
C ILE A 239 -12.80 -8.96 15.91
N LYS A 240 -14.06 -8.87 16.28
CA LYS A 240 -14.58 -9.03 17.64
C LYS A 240 -15.98 -9.63 17.61
N LYS A 241 -16.47 -10.09 18.77
CA LYS A 241 -17.79 -10.71 18.89
C LYS A 241 -18.88 -9.82 18.25
N GLY A 242 -19.56 -10.40 17.24
CA GLY A 242 -20.65 -9.71 16.52
C GLY A 242 -20.24 -8.85 15.33
N GLU A 243 -18.94 -8.68 15.06
CA GLU A 243 -18.45 -7.97 13.87
C GLU A 243 -17.75 -8.95 12.92
N TYR A 244 -18.45 -9.30 11.85
CA TYR A 244 -17.96 -10.23 10.83
C TYR A 244 -17.56 -9.50 9.56
N ILE A 245 -16.52 -10.03 8.91
CA ILE A 245 -16.08 -9.67 7.56
C ILE A 245 -16.22 -10.94 6.71
N TYR A 246 -16.85 -10.80 5.54
CA TYR A 246 -17.01 -11.88 4.59
C TYR A 246 -16.04 -11.69 3.44
N PHE A 247 -15.09 -12.63 3.32
CA PHE A 247 -14.08 -12.61 2.25
C PHE A 247 -14.54 -13.43 1.05
N VAL A 248 -14.33 -12.87 -0.16
CA VAL A 248 -14.65 -13.53 -1.43
C VAL A 248 -13.45 -13.41 -2.38
N ASN A 249 -13.03 -14.55 -2.95
CA ASN A 249 -11.88 -14.60 -3.87
C ASN A 249 -10.65 -13.86 -3.32
N SER A 250 -10.43 -13.95 -2.02
CA SER A 250 -9.25 -13.42 -1.35
C SER A 250 -8.05 -14.31 -1.62
N ILE A 251 -6.84 -13.73 -1.64
CA ILE A 251 -5.64 -14.44 -2.12
C ILE A 251 -4.51 -14.29 -1.10
N VAL A 252 -3.81 -15.39 -0.84
CA VAL A 252 -2.55 -15.39 -0.05
C VAL A 252 -1.43 -15.98 -0.89
N TYR A 253 -0.29 -15.29 -0.91
CA TYR A 253 0.95 -15.73 -1.56
C TYR A 253 1.94 -16.20 -0.50
N PHE A 254 2.23 -17.49 -0.49
CA PHE A 254 3.25 -18.08 0.36
C PHE A 254 4.54 -18.27 -0.43
N ASP A 255 5.66 -17.85 0.13
CA ASP A 255 6.99 -18.15 -0.39
C ASP A 255 7.29 -19.64 -0.30
N ASN A 256 7.66 -20.29 -1.40
CA ASN A 256 7.87 -21.74 -1.44
C ASN A 256 9.07 -22.21 -0.58
N ALA A 257 10.10 -21.34 -0.41
CA ALA A 257 11.31 -21.70 0.32
C ALA A 257 11.11 -21.57 1.84
N THR A 258 10.37 -20.59 2.31
CA THR A 258 10.26 -20.26 3.74
C THR A 258 8.88 -20.49 4.32
N ASN A 259 7.84 -20.67 3.50
CA ASN A 259 6.42 -20.61 3.84
C ASN A 259 5.98 -19.27 4.47
N ALA A 260 6.78 -18.20 4.32
CA ALA A 260 6.37 -16.88 4.73
C ALA A 260 5.29 -16.33 3.79
N ILE A 261 4.43 -15.47 4.28
CA ILE A 261 3.46 -14.76 3.45
C ILE A 261 4.15 -13.54 2.82
N LYS A 262 4.24 -13.50 1.49
CA LYS A 262 4.78 -12.37 0.72
C LYS A 262 3.73 -11.32 0.41
N ARG A 263 2.46 -11.75 0.30
CA ARG A 263 1.35 -10.87 -0.05
C ARG A 263 0.03 -11.46 0.40
N ILE A 264 -0.89 -10.59 0.83
CA ILE A 264 -2.29 -10.94 1.08
C ILE A 264 -3.15 -9.94 0.35
N VAL A 265 -4.16 -10.42 -0.36
CA VAL A 265 -5.23 -9.61 -0.96
C VAL A 265 -6.54 -10.06 -0.34
N PHE A 266 -7.18 -9.15 0.39
CA PHE A 266 -8.52 -9.38 0.91
C PHE A 266 -9.54 -8.64 0.05
N ASN A 267 -10.61 -9.33 -0.31
CA ASN A 267 -11.75 -8.75 -0.99
C ASN A 267 -13.00 -9.01 -0.15
N GLU A 268 -13.67 -7.95 0.26
CA GLU A 268 -14.90 -8.06 1.05
C GLU A 268 -16.12 -8.30 0.15
N LYS A 269 -17.03 -9.15 0.62
CA LYS A 269 -18.37 -9.23 0.06
C LYS A 269 -19.14 -7.94 0.38
N PRO A 270 -19.90 -7.37 -0.56
CA PRO A 270 -20.72 -6.20 -0.30
C PRO A 270 -21.67 -6.41 0.89
N THR A 271 -21.73 -5.44 1.77
CA THR A 271 -22.60 -5.45 2.96
C THR A 271 -23.37 -4.16 3.07
N SER A 272 -24.47 -4.20 3.85
CA SER A 272 -25.22 -3.00 4.22
C SER A 272 -25.29 -2.93 5.75
N LYS A 273 -25.05 -1.74 6.30
CA LYS A 273 -25.08 -1.50 7.76
C LYS A 273 -25.77 -0.19 8.07
N GLU A 274 -26.42 -0.14 9.21
CA GLU A 274 -26.95 1.10 9.77
C GLU A 274 -26.02 1.59 10.88
N GLY A 275 -25.92 2.91 11.04
CA GLY A 275 -25.08 3.51 12.04
C GLY A 275 -25.45 4.95 12.34
N ILE A 276 -24.75 5.53 13.30
CA ILE A 276 -24.86 6.95 13.66
C ILE A 276 -23.47 7.56 13.47
N SER A 277 -23.38 8.63 12.66
CA SER A 277 -22.14 9.35 12.45
C SER A 277 -21.56 9.86 13.77
N LYS A 278 -20.34 9.52 14.08
CA LYS A 278 -19.69 9.93 15.33
C LYS A 278 -19.55 11.45 15.43
N LYS A 279 -19.21 12.11 14.31
CA LYS A 279 -18.95 13.55 14.26
C LYS A 279 -20.24 14.38 14.20
N LYS A 280 -21.15 14.03 13.31
CA LYS A 280 -22.41 14.80 13.09
C LYS A 280 -23.61 14.28 13.87
N LYS A 281 -23.50 13.09 14.49
CA LYS A 281 -24.62 12.44 15.25
C LYS A 281 -25.88 12.19 14.43
N ILE A 282 -25.77 12.10 13.11
CA ILE A 282 -26.87 11.78 12.20
C ILE A 282 -26.96 10.28 11.92
N PRO A 283 -28.12 9.68 11.82
CA PRO A 283 -28.29 8.30 11.39
C PRO A 283 -27.93 8.19 9.89
N TYR A 284 -27.31 7.08 9.53
CA TYR A 284 -27.02 6.74 8.14
C TYR A 284 -27.16 5.25 7.90
N LYS A 285 -27.35 4.90 6.64
CA LYS A 285 -27.28 3.53 6.15
C LYS A 285 -26.20 3.44 5.07
N THR A 286 -25.37 2.41 5.14
CA THR A 286 -24.45 2.07 4.04
C THR A 286 -25.07 0.98 3.18
N ILE A 287 -24.91 1.08 1.86
CA ILE A 287 -25.32 0.10 0.86
C ILE A 287 -24.12 -0.22 0.01
N ASP A 288 -23.99 -1.49 -0.41
CA ASP A 288 -22.88 -1.98 -1.20
C ASP A 288 -21.50 -1.61 -0.63
N ASN A 289 -21.42 -1.52 0.71
CA ASN A 289 -20.16 -1.28 1.38
C ASN A 289 -19.25 -2.48 1.19
N LYS A 290 -18.21 -2.29 0.37
CA LYS A 290 -17.19 -3.29 0.10
C LYS A 290 -15.82 -2.63 0.09
N GLY A 291 -14.88 -3.32 0.72
CA GLY A 291 -13.47 -2.97 0.70
C GLY A 291 -12.65 -4.06 0.03
N SER A 292 -11.50 -3.67 -0.43
CA SER A 292 -10.41 -4.58 -0.73
C SER A 292 -9.12 -3.97 -0.23
N TRP A 293 -8.24 -4.78 0.32
CA TRP A 293 -6.90 -4.30 0.67
C TRP A 293 -5.86 -5.34 0.37
N GLU A 294 -4.68 -4.84 0.11
CA GLU A 294 -3.50 -5.62 -0.18
C GLU A 294 -2.36 -5.18 0.73
N ILE A 295 -1.64 -6.14 1.28
CA ILE A 295 -0.39 -5.90 2.00
C ILE A 295 0.70 -6.76 1.40
N SER A 296 1.86 -6.16 1.10
CA SER A 296 2.99 -6.83 0.45
C SER A 296 4.27 -6.70 1.24
N PHE A 297 5.15 -7.69 1.06
CA PHE A 297 6.46 -7.78 1.70
C PHE A 297 7.52 -8.15 0.67
N THR A 298 8.69 -7.54 0.77
CA THR A 298 9.84 -7.81 -0.10
C THR A 298 11.01 -8.39 0.69
N PRO A 299 11.88 -9.17 0.06
CA PRO A 299 13.09 -9.71 0.71
C PRO A 299 14.00 -8.59 1.23
N TYR A 300 14.49 -8.76 2.45
CA TYR A 300 15.45 -7.88 3.10
C TYR A 300 16.31 -8.65 4.11
N LYS A 301 17.63 -8.72 3.88
CA LYS A 301 18.59 -9.39 4.78
C LYS A 301 18.16 -10.81 5.21
N GLY A 302 17.66 -11.61 4.25
CA GLY A 302 17.23 -12.99 4.48
C GLY A 302 15.86 -13.14 5.17
N LYS A 303 15.12 -12.06 5.35
CA LYS A 303 13.75 -12.02 5.88
C LYS A 303 12.85 -11.22 4.95
N LEU A 304 11.58 -11.13 5.29
CA LEU A 304 10.63 -10.24 4.61
C LEU A 304 10.46 -8.94 5.40
N LEU A 305 10.33 -7.83 4.68
CA LEU A 305 10.07 -6.51 5.22
C LEU A 305 8.85 -5.91 4.50
N PHE A 306 8.01 -5.16 5.21
CA PHE A 306 6.88 -4.42 4.62
C PHE A 306 7.32 -3.65 3.37
N SER A 307 6.56 -3.78 2.30
CA SER A 307 6.77 -3.09 1.02
C SER A 307 5.67 -2.08 0.75
N SER A 308 4.44 -2.55 0.66
CA SER A 308 3.31 -1.70 0.31
C SER A 308 2.02 -2.14 0.98
N PHE A 309 1.09 -1.21 1.01
CA PHE A 309 -0.30 -1.43 1.39
C PHE A 309 -1.19 -0.60 0.48
N LEU A 310 -2.26 -1.21 -0.03
CA LEU A 310 -3.28 -0.55 -0.84
C LEU A 310 -4.66 -0.93 -0.30
N LEU A 311 -5.48 0.08 -0.04
CA LEU A 311 -6.89 -0.10 0.30
C LEU A 311 -7.75 0.60 -0.74
N LYS A 312 -8.82 -0.07 -1.18
CA LYS A 312 -9.89 0.50 -2.01
C LYS A 312 -11.22 0.22 -1.35
N GLY A 313 -12.05 1.25 -1.24
CA GLY A 313 -13.38 1.15 -0.66
C GLY A 313 -14.44 1.78 -1.55
N ASN A 314 -15.57 1.11 -1.68
CA ASN A 314 -16.76 1.66 -2.33
C ASN A 314 -17.93 1.55 -1.36
N VAL A 315 -18.72 2.61 -1.25
CA VAL A 315 -19.88 2.63 -0.40
C VAL A 315 -20.91 3.65 -0.89
N ILE A 316 -22.18 3.34 -0.73
CA ILE A 316 -23.26 4.29 -0.89
C ILE A 316 -23.77 4.64 0.51
N PHE A 317 -23.81 5.93 0.84
CA PHE A 317 -24.39 6.44 2.07
C PHE A 317 -25.79 6.99 1.81
N GLU A 318 -26.76 6.54 2.59
CA GLU A 318 -28.10 7.14 2.69
C GLU A 318 -28.24 7.81 4.05
N TYR A 319 -28.52 9.12 4.06
CA TYR A 319 -28.68 9.93 5.26
C TYR A 319 -29.51 11.18 4.92
N GLU A 320 -30.40 11.59 5.83
CA GLU A 320 -31.25 12.81 5.69
C GLU A 320 -31.92 12.94 4.30
N GLY A 321 -32.38 11.81 3.73
CA GLY A 321 -33.04 11.77 2.42
C GLY A 321 -32.05 11.94 1.22
N LYS A 322 -30.76 12.01 1.48
CA LYS A 322 -29.70 12.09 0.46
C LYS A 322 -29.06 10.73 0.23
N LYS A 323 -28.48 10.56 -0.95
CA LYS A 323 -27.73 9.36 -1.34
C LYS A 323 -26.42 9.77 -2.01
N ASP A 324 -25.31 9.50 -1.33
CA ASP A 324 -23.96 9.80 -1.84
C ASP A 324 -23.19 8.50 -2.10
N ARG A 325 -22.58 8.39 -3.28
CA ARG A 325 -21.62 7.34 -3.59
C ARG A 325 -20.22 7.85 -3.23
N ALA A 326 -19.45 7.04 -2.52
CA ALA A 326 -18.08 7.35 -2.17
C ALA A 326 -17.13 6.23 -2.61
N TYR A 327 -16.00 6.60 -3.18
CA TYR A 327 -14.86 5.74 -3.43
C TYR A 327 -13.63 6.33 -2.75
N ILE A 328 -12.89 5.49 -2.04
CA ILE A 328 -11.62 5.85 -1.43
C ILE A 328 -10.52 4.91 -1.90
N GLU A 329 -9.35 5.46 -2.15
CA GLU A 329 -8.12 4.71 -2.37
C GLU A 329 -7.03 5.29 -1.46
N GLN A 330 -6.42 4.43 -0.66
CA GLN A 330 -5.34 4.80 0.26
C GLN A 330 -4.17 3.84 0.04
N SER A 331 -2.99 4.40 -0.14
CA SER A 331 -1.79 3.59 -0.36
C SER A 331 -0.64 4.06 0.53
N PHE A 332 0.09 3.09 1.07
CA PHE A 332 1.40 3.26 1.70
C PHE A 332 2.42 2.49 0.88
N LEU A 333 3.46 3.16 0.46
CA LEU A 333 4.60 2.52 -0.19
C LEU A 333 5.86 2.84 0.60
N ARG A 334 6.61 1.82 1.00
CA ARG A 334 7.94 2.01 1.56
C ARG A 334 8.90 2.49 0.45
N THR A 335 9.52 3.62 0.69
CA THR A 335 10.46 4.26 -0.23
C THR A 335 11.89 4.31 0.31
N GLY A 336 12.08 3.86 1.55
CA GLY A 336 13.39 3.81 2.20
C GLY A 336 13.28 3.30 3.63
N LEU A 337 14.40 3.30 4.35
CA LEU A 337 14.43 2.95 5.78
C LEU A 337 15.62 3.58 6.50
N GLN A 338 15.48 3.74 7.83
CA GLN A 338 16.53 4.18 8.73
C GLN A 338 16.63 3.19 9.90
N GLU A 339 17.71 2.42 9.95
CA GLU A 339 17.93 1.42 11.01
C GLU A 339 18.23 2.06 12.37
N GLY A 340 17.83 1.38 13.45
CA GLY A 340 18.14 1.76 14.81
C GLY A 340 17.49 3.07 15.30
N LYS A 341 16.58 3.67 14.52
CA LYS A 341 15.92 4.93 14.83
C LYS A 341 14.46 4.75 15.22
N HIS A 342 13.92 5.76 15.89
CA HIS A 342 12.51 5.90 16.22
C HIS A 342 12.10 7.39 16.12
N ILE A 343 10.82 7.65 15.93
CA ILE A 343 10.28 9.00 15.76
C ILE A 343 10.18 9.67 17.15
N LYS A 344 10.75 10.87 17.29
CA LYS A 344 10.66 11.66 18.52
C LYS A 344 9.21 12.04 18.80
N LYS A 345 8.84 12.12 20.09
CA LYS A 345 7.46 12.41 20.49
C LYS A 345 6.95 13.74 19.93
N ALA A 346 7.81 14.75 19.84
CA ALA A 346 7.45 16.08 19.33
C ALA A 346 7.13 16.10 17.82
N ASP A 347 7.63 15.10 17.07
CA ASP A 347 7.47 15.04 15.61
C ASP A 347 6.27 14.18 15.19
N ARG A 348 5.56 13.55 16.15
CA ARG A 348 4.46 12.62 15.87
C ARG A 348 3.15 13.37 15.67
N ILE A 349 2.43 13.02 14.63
CA ILE A 349 1.02 13.41 14.48
C ILE A 349 0.13 12.54 15.35
N ASN A 350 -1.08 13.01 15.64
CA ASN A 350 -2.15 12.19 16.23
C ASN A 350 -2.73 11.30 15.12
N VAL A 351 -2.42 10.00 15.15
CA VAL A 351 -2.88 9.06 14.13
C VAL A 351 -4.36 8.65 14.27
N GLU A 352 -5.05 9.14 15.29
CA GLU A 352 -6.51 9.00 15.44
C GLU A 352 -7.28 10.11 14.71
N GLU A 353 -6.58 11.17 14.27
CA GLU A 353 -7.13 12.24 13.42
C GLU A 353 -6.89 11.95 11.94
N PRO A 354 -7.74 12.45 11.03
CA PRO A 354 -7.53 12.33 9.58
C PRO A 354 -6.20 12.95 9.14
N PHE A 355 -5.44 12.25 8.29
CA PHE A 355 -4.15 12.77 7.81
C PHE A 355 -4.27 14.07 7.03
N PHE A 356 -5.37 14.26 6.30
CA PHE A 356 -5.59 15.50 5.55
C PHE A 356 -5.69 16.75 6.44
N GLU A 357 -5.97 16.62 7.76
CA GLU A 357 -5.94 17.77 8.68
C GLU A 357 -4.51 18.27 8.94
N TYR A 358 -3.49 17.46 8.66
CA TYR A 358 -2.07 17.81 8.78
C TYR A 358 -1.45 18.19 7.43
N VAL A 359 -2.20 18.12 6.34
CA VAL A 359 -1.70 18.35 4.98
C VAL A 359 -2.04 19.76 4.56
N THR A 360 -1.03 20.57 4.26
CA THR A 360 -1.23 21.91 3.72
C THR A 360 -1.52 21.86 2.21
N PRO A 361 -2.39 22.73 1.67
CA PRO A 361 -2.58 22.83 0.22
C PRO A 361 -1.25 23.07 -0.50
N HIS A 362 -0.92 22.23 -1.47
CA HIS A 362 0.32 22.29 -2.22
C HIS A 362 0.12 21.84 -3.65
N LYS A 363 0.50 22.69 -4.63
CA LYS A 363 0.21 22.41 -6.04
C LYS A 363 1.27 21.55 -6.73
N GLN A 364 2.52 21.53 -6.25
CA GLN A 364 3.59 20.83 -6.95
C GLN A 364 4.81 20.53 -6.05
N GLY A 365 5.22 19.26 -6.02
CA GLY A 365 6.50 18.76 -5.55
C GLY A 365 6.98 17.64 -6.47
N GLU A 366 8.18 17.14 -6.27
CA GLU A 366 8.66 15.93 -6.95
C GLU A 366 7.90 14.71 -6.40
N ALA A 367 6.77 14.39 -7.03
CA ALA A 367 5.95 13.26 -6.64
C ALA A 367 6.65 11.94 -7.00
N LYS A 368 6.79 11.04 -6.02
CA LYS A 368 7.30 9.67 -6.26
C LYS A 368 6.29 8.82 -7.03
N PHE A 369 4.98 9.06 -6.83
CA PHE A 369 3.94 8.48 -7.69
C PHE A 369 3.55 9.48 -8.76
N MET A 370 3.50 9.02 -9.99
CA MET A 370 3.04 9.85 -11.08
C MET A 370 1.52 10.02 -11.06
N LEU A 371 1.05 11.24 -11.25
CA LEU A 371 -0.36 11.52 -11.44
C LEU A 371 -0.82 11.03 -12.81
N THR A 372 -2.05 10.53 -12.90
CA THR A 372 -2.74 10.37 -14.18
C THR A 372 -3.07 11.74 -14.77
N LYS A 373 -3.45 11.79 -16.04
CA LYS A 373 -3.85 13.05 -16.68
C LYS A 373 -5.01 13.72 -15.94
N GLU A 374 -6.05 12.98 -15.58
CA GLU A 374 -7.21 13.46 -14.81
C GLU A 374 -6.79 14.05 -13.45
N GLU A 375 -5.92 13.36 -12.74
CA GLU A 375 -5.41 13.78 -11.44
C GLU A 375 -4.56 15.05 -11.55
N GLN A 376 -3.75 15.17 -12.60
CA GLN A 376 -2.96 16.36 -12.87
C GLN A 376 -3.87 17.57 -13.17
N GLU A 377 -4.93 17.36 -13.95
CA GLU A 377 -5.93 18.40 -14.22
C GLU A 377 -6.61 18.83 -12.92
N PHE A 378 -7.01 17.90 -12.06
CA PHE A 378 -7.60 18.22 -10.75
C PHE A 378 -6.66 19.04 -9.87
N ILE A 379 -5.38 18.67 -9.73
CA ILE A 379 -4.43 19.40 -8.88
C ILE A 379 -4.16 20.81 -9.40
N ASN A 380 -4.18 21.02 -10.72
CA ASN A 380 -3.85 22.29 -11.35
C ASN A 380 -5.02 23.31 -11.40
N GLN A 381 -6.27 22.85 -11.26
CA GLN A 381 -7.43 23.72 -11.11
C GLN A 381 -7.38 24.53 -9.80
#